data_f6e8cb8e20074df670cdac71c0a2d8cf
#
_entry.id   f6e8cb8e20074df670cdac71c0a2d8cf
#
_cell.length_a   1.000
_cell.length_b   1.000
_cell.length_c   1.000
_cell.angle_alpha   90.00
_cell.angle_beta   90.00
_cell.angle_gamma   90.00
#
_symmetry.space_group_name_H-M   'P 1'
#
loop_
_entity.id
_entity.type
_entity.pdbx_description
1 polymer ?
#
loop_
_entity_poly.entity_id
_entity_poly.type
_entity_poly.pdbx_seq_one_letter_code
_entity_poly.pdbx_strand_id
1 'polypeptide(L)'
;MDVTDVIEPAEQLSLETAGCRNVSPVLNRVGDKWSVLIVMILADGPRRFNELKRHIDGISQRMLTLTLRGLERDGLVSRTVEPTVPPRVTYALTELGESLKEPVEALGRWAMAHIDCIRAAQQRFDARG
;
A
#
# COMPACT_ATOMS: atom_id res chain seq x y z
N MET A 1 20.68 -4.85 20.09
CA MET A 1 20.17 -4.46 20.16
C MET A 1 20.01 -4.09 19.96
N ASP A 2 19.74 -4.36 20.08
CA ASP A 2 19.10 -3.93 20.22
C ASP A 2 18.87 -3.54 19.91
N VAL A 3 18.91 -3.84 19.93
CA VAL A 3 18.25 -3.32 19.94
C VAL A 3 18.07 -2.86 19.75
N THR A 4 18.24 -3.00 19.71
CA THR A 4 17.75 -2.51 19.71
C THR A 4 17.70 -2.24 19.88
N ASP A 5 18.33 -2.11 20.15
CA ASP A 5 17.87 -1.84 20.35
C ASP A 5 17.40 -1.89 20.78
N VAL A 6 18.19 -1.31 21.14
CA VAL A 6 17.04 -2.05 21.42
C VAL A 6 15.78 -1.36 21.97
N ILE A 7 15.11 -0.75 21.20
CA ILE A 7 13.80 -0.21 21.56
C ILE A 7 12.85 -1.37 21.71
N GLU A 8 12.11 -1.41 22.81
CA GLU A 8 11.12 -2.46 23.03
C GLU A 8 9.99 -2.35 22.00
N PRO A 9 9.48 -3.48 21.52
CA PRO A 9 8.39 -3.45 20.54
C PRO A 9 7.17 -2.65 21.00
N ALA A 10 6.83 -2.73 22.29
CA ALA A 10 5.69 -1.98 22.82
C ALA A 10 5.88 -0.47 22.67
N GLU A 11 7.11 0.01 22.92
CA GLU A 11 7.41 1.42 22.77
C GLU A 11 7.36 1.84 21.31
N GLN A 12 7.90 1.01 20.43
CA GLN A 12 7.90 1.30 19.01
C GLN A 12 6.49 1.39 18.43
N LEU A 13 5.58 0.61 18.99
CA LEU A 13 4.22 0.53 18.49
C LEU A 13 3.24 1.43 19.24
N SER A 14 3.74 2.21 20.22
CA SER A 14 2.86 3.13 20.93
C SER A 14 2.52 4.31 20.03
N LEU A 15 1.25 4.50 19.78
CA LEU A 15 0.78 5.57 18.90
C LEU A 15 -0.01 6.62 19.68
N GLU A 16 0.21 6.71 20.98
CA GLU A 16 -0.58 7.57 21.85
C GLU A 16 -0.03 8.98 22.00
N THR A 17 1.20 9.20 21.55
CA THR A 17 1.87 10.47 21.75
C THR A 17 2.21 11.11 20.41
N ALA A 18 3.25 11.96 20.42
CA ALA A 18 3.74 12.59 19.21
C ALA A 18 4.07 11.56 18.12
N GLY A 19 4.50 10.35 18.52
CA GLY A 19 4.74 9.27 17.57
C GLY A 19 3.52 8.94 16.73
N CYS A 20 2.34 8.95 17.34
CA CYS A 20 1.10 8.71 16.62
C CYS A 20 0.89 9.76 15.52
N ARG A 21 1.12 11.02 15.84
CA ARG A 21 0.95 12.08 14.86
C ARG A 21 1.93 11.99 13.71
N ASN A 22 3.13 11.47 13.96
CA ASN A 22 4.16 11.32 12.93
C ASN A 22 3.93 10.09 12.07
N VAL A 23 3.44 9.02 12.66
CA VAL A 23 3.27 7.73 11.98
C VAL A 23 1.93 7.62 11.26
N SER A 24 0.87 8.25 11.80
CA SER A 24 -0.47 8.10 11.24
C SER A 24 -0.58 8.48 9.77
N PRO A 25 0.01 9.60 9.31
CA PRO A 25 -0.08 9.92 7.88
C PRO A 25 0.58 8.86 7.00
N VAL A 26 1.69 8.29 7.46
CA VAL A 26 2.37 7.22 6.73
C VAL A 26 1.49 5.98 6.67
N LEU A 27 0.91 5.59 7.81
CA LEU A 27 0.03 4.42 7.86
C LEU A 27 -1.22 4.63 7.00
N ASN A 28 -1.76 5.84 6.99
CA ASN A 28 -2.91 6.14 6.14
C ASN A 28 -2.55 5.96 4.66
N ARG A 29 -1.34 6.35 4.28
CA ARG A 29 -0.91 6.20 2.90
C ARG A 29 -0.69 4.73 2.55
N VAL A 30 0.12 4.03 3.33
CA VAL A 30 0.52 2.67 2.98
C VAL A 30 -0.54 1.63 3.33
N GLY A 31 -1.48 1.97 4.22
CA GLY A 31 -2.57 1.07 4.58
C GLY A 31 -3.81 1.24 3.73
N ASP A 32 -3.84 2.23 2.86
CA ASP A 32 -4.97 2.43 1.95
C ASP A 32 -5.07 1.26 0.98
N LYS A 33 -6.30 0.80 0.76
CA LYS A 33 -6.56 -0.35 -0.10
C LYS A 33 -5.93 -0.20 -1.48
N TRP A 34 -6.11 0.97 -2.10
CA TRP A 34 -5.62 1.18 -3.45
C TRP A 34 -4.10 1.26 -3.48
N SER A 35 -3.48 1.87 -2.45
CA SER A 35 -2.02 1.93 -2.34
C SER A 35 -1.43 0.53 -2.23
N VAL A 36 -2.03 -0.32 -1.38
CA VAL A 36 -1.58 -1.70 -1.21
C VAL A 36 -1.62 -2.44 -2.55
N LEU A 37 -2.74 -2.33 -3.27
CA LEU A 37 -2.89 -3.01 -4.55
C LEU A 37 -1.90 -2.52 -5.61
N ILE A 38 -1.66 -1.20 -5.65
CA ILE A 38 -0.69 -0.63 -6.58
C ILE A 38 0.72 -1.14 -6.28
N VAL A 39 1.11 -1.12 -5.01
CA VAL A 39 2.44 -1.60 -4.62
C VAL A 39 2.61 -3.07 -5.00
N MET A 40 1.59 -3.88 -4.77
CA MET A 40 1.64 -5.29 -5.12
C MET A 40 1.84 -5.50 -6.62
N ILE A 41 1.15 -4.73 -7.44
CA ILE A 41 1.28 -4.85 -8.89
C ILE A 41 2.64 -4.36 -9.37
N LEU A 42 3.09 -3.22 -8.85
CA LEU A 42 4.39 -2.65 -9.23
C LEU A 42 5.56 -3.46 -8.69
N ALA A 43 5.31 -4.33 -7.72
CA ALA A 43 6.34 -5.22 -7.22
C ALA A 43 6.85 -6.17 -8.31
N ASP A 44 6.01 -6.47 -9.29
CA ASP A 44 6.38 -7.34 -10.41
C ASP A 44 7.07 -6.58 -11.55
N GLY A 45 7.13 -5.28 -11.47
CA GLY A 45 7.79 -4.46 -12.47
C GLY A 45 7.00 -3.21 -12.83
N PRO A 46 7.60 -2.32 -13.61
CA PRO A 46 6.96 -1.08 -14.02
C PRO A 46 5.67 -1.32 -14.81
N ARG A 47 4.75 -0.38 -14.70
CA ARG A 47 3.46 -0.44 -15.40
C ARG A 47 3.06 0.94 -15.88
N ARG A 48 2.29 0.96 -16.95
CA ARG A 48 1.66 2.18 -17.43
C ARG A 48 0.33 2.39 -16.73
N PHE A 49 -0.17 3.61 -16.80
CA PHE A 49 -1.43 3.97 -16.14
C PHE A 49 -2.57 3.03 -16.53
N ASN A 50 -2.74 2.79 -17.82
CA ASN A 50 -3.85 1.94 -18.29
C ASN A 50 -3.69 0.48 -17.87
N GLU A 51 -2.46 0.01 -17.72
CA GLU A 51 -2.21 -1.33 -17.22
C GLU A 51 -2.63 -1.45 -15.76
N LEU A 52 -2.28 -0.44 -14.96
CA LEU A 52 -2.72 -0.41 -13.56
C LEU A 52 -4.24 -0.39 -13.47
N LYS A 53 -4.87 0.45 -14.30
CA LYS A 53 -6.32 0.57 -14.31
C LYS A 53 -6.99 -0.77 -14.62
N ARG A 54 -6.43 -1.53 -15.56
CA ARG A 54 -6.98 -2.83 -15.90
C ARG A 54 -6.79 -3.88 -14.82
N HIS A 55 -5.67 -3.80 -14.09
CA HIS A 55 -5.35 -4.80 -13.06
C HIS A 55 -6.08 -4.56 -11.75
N ILE A 56 -6.54 -3.34 -11.50
CA ILE A 56 -7.19 -3.02 -10.23
C ILE A 56 -8.68 -2.89 -10.47
N ASP A 57 -9.40 -3.95 -10.14
CA ASP A 57 -10.83 -4.00 -10.33
C ASP A 57 -11.53 -2.94 -9.49
N GLY A 58 -12.41 -2.17 -10.15
CA GLY A 58 -13.25 -1.21 -9.47
C GLY A 58 -12.64 0.15 -9.21
N ILE A 59 -11.36 0.35 -9.54
CA ILE A 59 -10.76 1.67 -9.31
C ILE A 59 -11.17 2.64 -10.43
N SER A 60 -11.59 3.85 -10.03
CA SER A 60 -11.88 4.88 -11.01
C SER A 60 -10.58 5.53 -11.49
N GLN A 61 -10.64 6.16 -12.66
CA GLN A 61 -9.48 6.90 -13.16
C GLN A 61 -9.06 7.99 -12.19
N ARG A 62 -10.02 8.68 -11.59
CA ARG A 62 -9.73 9.73 -10.62
C ARG A 62 -9.01 9.16 -9.41
N MET A 63 -9.50 8.06 -8.86
CA MET A 63 -8.90 7.48 -7.67
C MET A 63 -7.49 6.96 -7.96
N LEU A 64 -7.30 6.33 -9.11
CA LEU A 64 -5.98 5.86 -9.50
C LEU A 64 -4.98 7.03 -9.62
N THR A 65 -5.41 8.11 -10.26
CA THR A 65 -4.58 9.31 -10.39
C THR A 65 -4.20 9.87 -9.04
N LEU A 66 -5.19 10.01 -8.13
CA LEU A 66 -4.93 10.56 -6.81
C LEU A 66 -4.00 9.68 -6.00
N THR A 67 -4.21 8.38 -6.06
CA THR A 67 -3.39 7.45 -5.29
C THR A 67 -1.95 7.43 -5.81
N LEU A 68 -1.77 7.39 -7.12
CA LEU A 68 -0.43 7.43 -7.71
C LEU A 68 0.30 8.71 -7.37
N ARG A 69 -0.39 9.85 -7.41
CA ARG A 69 0.22 11.12 -7.06
C ARG A 69 0.64 11.15 -5.59
N GLY A 70 -0.17 10.57 -4.71
CA GLY A 70 0.19 10.46 -3.30
C GLY A 70 1.41 9.60 -3.08
N LEU A 71 1.47 8.45 -3.76
CA LEU A 71 2.61 7.55 -3.65
C LEU A 71 3.88 8.18 -4.22
N GLU A 72 3.74 8.93 -5.30
CA GLU A 72 4.86 9.65 -5.89
C GLU A 72 5.34 10.76 -4.94
N ARG A 73 4.42 11.51 -4.36
CA ARG A 73 4.75 12.57 -3.42
C ARG A 73 5.51 12.04 -2.22
N ASP A 74 5.14 10.85 -1.76
CA ASP A 74 5.78 10.23 -0.59
C ASP A 74 7.07 9.48 -0.95
N GLY A 75 7.47 9.52 -2.22
CA GLY A 75 8.72 8.91 -2.64
C GLY A 75 8.68 7.41 -2.81
N LEU A 76 7.50 6.81 -2.83
CA LEU A 76 7.34 5.35 -2.95
C LEU A 76 7.27 4.89 -4.41
N VAL A 77 6.81 5.76 -5.28
CA VAL A 77 6.61 5.47 -6.70
C VAL A 77 7.28 6.55 -7.52
N SER A 78 7.93 6.17 -8.61
CA SER A 78 8.47 7.10 -9.59
C SER A 78 7.56 7.16 -10.80
N ARG A 79 7.51 8.31 -11.42
CA ARG A 79 6.75 8.56 -12.63
C ARG A 79 7.71 9.04 -13.69
N THR A 80 7.83 8.30 -14.78
CA THR A 80 8.72 8.61 -15.88
C THR A 80 7.89 8.91 -17.12
N VAL A 81 8.16 10.04 -17.76
CA VAL A 81 7.47 10.43 -18.98
C VAL A 81 8.46 10.35 -20.13
N GLU A 82 8.15 9.55 -21.13
CA GLU A 82 8.96 9.48 -22.35
C GLU A 82 8.43 10.49 -23.34
N PRO A 83 9.32 11.24 -24.01
CA PRO A 83 8.91 12.29 -24.96
C PRO A 83 8.49 11.73 -26.31
N THR A 84 7.58 10.77 -26.30
CA THR A 84 7.01 10.20 -27.51
C THR A 84 5.68 10.88 -27.82
N VAL A 85 5.08 10.57 -28.98
CA VAL A 85 3.77 11.09 -29.36
C VAL A 85 2.85 9.93 -29.64
N PRO A 86 1.86 9.67 -28.78
CA PRO A 86 1.60 10.34 -27.49
C PRO A 86 2.66 10.03 -26.45
N PRO A 87 2.79 10.87 -25.40
CA PRO A 87 3.76 10.60 -24.33
C PRO A 87 3.45 9.31 -23.60
N ARG A 88 4.49 8.60 -23.23
CA ARG A 88 4.36 7.38 -22.43
C ARG A 88 4.70 7.69 -20.99
N VAL A 89 3.78 7.33 -20.09
CA VAL A 89 4.00 7.53 -18.67
C VAL A 89 4.09 6.14 -18.01
N THR A 90 5.21 5.92 -17.35
CA THR A 90 5.48 4.66 -16.68
C THR A 90 5.66 4.88 -15.19
N TYR A 91 5.03 4.03 -14.40
CA TYR A 91 5.13 4.07 -12.94
C TYR A 91 5.93 2.87 -12.47
N ALA A 92 6.79 3.08 -11.48
CA ALA A 92 7.62 2.03 -10.91
C ALA A 92 7.84 2.30 -9.42
N LEU A 93 8.12 1.25 -8.67
CA LEU A 93 8.52 1.44 -7.29
C LEU A 93 9.91 2.06 -7.24
N THR A 94 10.09 3.00 -6.33
CA THR A 94 11.42 3.52 -6.00
C THR A 94 12.11 2.51 -5.08
N GLU A 95 13.36 2.80 -4.72
CA GLU A 95 14.05 1.98 -3.73
C GLU A 95 13.27 1.94 -2.42
N LEU A 96 12.73 3.09 -1.99
CA LEU A 96 11.89 3.14 -0.81
C LEU A 96 10.63 2.31 -0.98
N GLY A 97 9.99 2.41 -2.15
CA GLY A 97 8.80 1.61 -2.44
C GLY A 97 9.10 0.12 -2.44
N GLU A 98 10.27 -0.28 -2.93
CA GLU A 98 10.68 -1.68 -2.91
C GLU A 98 10.78 -2.21 -1.49
N SER A 99 11.20 -1.36 -0.55
CA SER A 99 11.30 -1.79 0.85
C SER A 99 9.92 -2.07 1.46
N LEU A 100 8.87 -1.53 0.88
CA LEU A 100 7.50 -1.76 1.34
C LEU A 100 6.92 -3.07 0.81
N LYS A 101 7.54 -3.64 -0.19
CA LYS A 101 7.06 -4.84 -0.88
C LYS A 101 6.85 -6.00 0.07
N GLU A 102 7.83 -6.30 0.90
CA GLU A 102 7.75 -7.44 1.81
C GLU A 102 6.62 -7.33 2.83
N PRO A 103 6.48 -6.23 3.58
CA PRO A 103 5.36 -6.13 4.52
C PRO A 103 3.99 -6.13 3.83
N VAL A 104 3.89 -5.56 2.62
CA VAL A 104 2.63 -5.57 1.88
C VAL A 104 2.28 -6.98 1.43
N GLU A 105 3.25 -7.73 0.92
CA GLU A 105 3.02 -9.11 0.52
C GLU A 105 2.66 -9.99 1.72
N ALA A 106 3.31 -9.76 2.85
CA ALA A 106 2.99 -10.48 4.06
C ALA A 106 1.56 -10.22 4.51
N LEU A 107 1.14 -8.96 4.43
CA LEU A 107 -0.24 -8.59 4.78
C LEU A 107 -1.24 -9.25 3.83
N GLY A 108 -0.94 -9.26 2.55
CA GLY A 108 -1.79 -9.92 1.55
C GLY A 108 -1.92 -11.41 1.80
N ARG A 109 -0.81 -12.07 2.12
CA ARG A 109 -0.85 -13.50 2.44
C ARG A 109 -1.67 -13.78 3.69
N TRP A 110 -1.52 -12.93 4.69
CA TRP A 110 -2.31 -13.07 5.92
C TRP A 110 -3.81 -12.96 5.62
N ALA A 111 -4.17 -11.97 4.82
CA ALA A 111 -5.56 -11.75 4.45
C ALA A 111 -6.14 -12.96 3.71
N MET A 112 -5.38 -13.50 2.75
CA MET A 112 -5.84 -14.67 2.01
C MET A 112 -5.99 -15.91 2.90
N ALA A 113 -5.08 -16.07 3.84
CA ALA A 113 -5.11 -17.23 4.73
C ALA A 113 -6.28 -17.16 5.72
N HIS A 114 -6.79 -15.97 6.02
CA HIS A 114 -7.78 -15.80 7.08
C HIS A 114 -9.12 -15.27 6.59
N ILE A 115 -9.30 -15.12 5.29
CA ILE A 115 -10.54 -14.53 4.77
C ILE A 115 -11.77 -15.35 5.17
N ASP A 116 -11.68 -16.68 5.15
CA ASP A 116 -12.80 -17.52 5.50
C ASP A 116 -13.16 -17.41 6.99
N CYS A 117 -12.15 -17.32 7.85
CA CYS A 117 -12.36 -17.12 9.28
C CYS A 117 -13.05 -15.79 9.55
N ILE A 118 -12.63 -14.74 8.83
CA ILE A 118 -13.22 -13.41 9.00
C ILE A 118 -14.68 -13.42 8.53
N ARG A 119 -14.94 -14.03 7.39
CA ARG A 119 -16.32 -14.12 6.88
C ARG A 119 -17.22 -14.90 7.82
N ALA A 120 -16.71 -15.99 8.39
CA ALA A 120 -17.48 -16.76 9.37
C ALA A 120 -17.78 -15.93 10.61
N ALA A 121 -16.82 -15.14 11.08
CA ALA A 121 -17.02 -14.26 12.21
C ALA A 121 -18.08 -13.20 11.92
N GLN A 122 -18.04 -12.63 10.72
CA GLN A 122 -19.03 -11.64 10.30
C GLN A 122 -20.43 -12.25 10.28
N GLN A 123 -20.55 -13.45 9.74
CA GLN A 123 -21.85 -14.13 9.69
C GLN A 123 -22.41 -14.40 11.10
N ARG A 124 -21.55 -14.79 12.03
CA ARG A 124 -21.98 -15.02 13.41
C ARG A 124 -22.44 -13.72 14.06
N PHE A 125 -21.71 -12.65 13.82
CA PHE A 125 -22.05 -11.35 14.37
C PHE A 125 -23.38 -10.86 13.81
N ASP A 126 -23.55 -10.94 12.49
CA ASP A 126 -24.75 -10.44 11.81
C ASP A 126 -25.99 -11.25 12.24
N ALA A 127 -25.81 -12.56 12.52
CA ALA A 127 -26.91 -13.40 12.95
C ALA A 127 -27.43 -13.04 14.34
N ARG A 128 -26.63 -12.38 15.15
CA ARG A 128 -27.07 -11.94 16.49
C ARG A 128 -27.91 -10.68 16.43
N GLY A 129 -27.85 -10.03 15.31
CA GLY A 129 -28.61 -8.91 15.15
C GLY A 129 -28.83 -7.84 14.94
#